data_2d568a5ee2fcf5d44863d7f594db77e3
#
_entry.id   2d568a5ee2fcf5d44863d7f594db77e3
#
_cell.length_a   1.000
_cell.length_b   1.000
_cell.length_c   1.000
_cell.angle_alpha   90.00
_cell.angle_beta   90.00
_cell.angle_gamma   90.00
#
_symmetry.space_group_name_H-M   'P 1'
#
loop_
_entity.id
_entity.type
_entity.pdbx_description
1 polymer ?
#
loop_
_entity_poly.entity_id
_entity_poly.type
_entity_poly.pdbx_seq_one_letter_code
_entity_poly.pdbx_strand_id
1 'polypeptide(L)'
;MDNFLRTLGSNLSPTENGDCMRWKLSKNGDFDIRSFYNKLRGLLPIIFPWKGIWKVKAPQRVSFFVWTAVWDKILTGDNLRGRGFDFVDWCIICRCNGETVDHLLLHCGKAYRLWSLVFRSFGISWVLPRSVADTLLGWWNWLGKHLSSI
;
A
#
# COMPACT_ATOMS: atom_id res chain seq x y z
N MET A 1 40.35 24.17 -14.61
CA MET A 1 38.96 24.38 -15.08
C MET A 1 38.77 23.99 -16.56
N ASP A 2 39.83 23.93 -17.34
CA ASP A 2 39.75 23.69 -18.79
C ASP A 2 39.49 22.25 -19.25
N ASN A 3 39.74 21.28 -18.37
CA ASN A 3 39.57 19.86 -18.75
C ASN A 3 38.09 19.40 -18.70
N PHE A 4 37.27 20.03 -17.86
CA PHE A 4 35.83 19.70 -17.73
C PHE A 4 35.04 20.21 -18.95
N LEU A 5 35.32 21.41 -19.39
CA LEU A 5 34.66 22.02 -20.56
C LEU A 5 35.04 21.31 -21.87
N ARG A 6 36.31 20.78 -21.99
CA ARG A 6 36.76 19.99 -23.11
C ARG A 6 36.08 18.63 -23.22
N THR A 7 35.79 18.00 -22.07
CA THR A 7 35.06 16.72 -22.04
C THR A 7 33.59 16.90 -22.37
N LEU A 8 32.98 18.03 -22.01
CA LEU A 8 31.59 18.36 -22.39
C LEU A 8 31.48 18.64 -23.89
N GLY A 9 32.45 19.35 -24.49
CA GLY A 9 32.46 19.69 -25.94
C GLY A 9 32.62 18.47 -26.85
N SER A 10 33.27 17.40 -26.40
CA SER A 10 33.45 16.17 -27.18
C SER A 10 32.23 15.22 -27.21
N ASN A 11 31.24 15.45 -26.35
CA ASN A 11 30.02 14.64 -26.28
C ASN A 11 28.76 15.35 -26.81
N LEU A 12 28.89 16.56 -27.30
CA LEU A 12 27.79 17.28 -27.95
C LEU A 12 27.83 16.89 -29.46
N SER A 13 27.09 15.86 -29.84
CA SER A 13 26.69 15.70 -31.23
C SER A 13 25.75 16.87 -31.58
N PRO A 14 26.07 17.73 -32.52
CA PRO A 14 25.13 18.72 -33.03
C PRO A 14 24.09 17.99 -33.87
N THR A 15 23.03 17.51 -33.24
CA THR A 15 21.80 17.16 -33.92
C THR A 15 21.02 18.44 -34.14
N GLU A 16 20.76 18.80 -35.38
CA GLU A 16 19.97 19.99 -35.81
C GLU A 16 18.53 19.99 -35.28
N ASN A 17 18.10 18.95 -34.61
CA ASN A 17 16.83 18.89 -33.88
C ASN A 17 17.10 19.18 -32.39
N GLY A 18 16.55 20.26 -31.87
CA GLY A 18 16.66 20.65 -30.47
C GLY A 18 16.38 19.46 -29.53
N ASP A 19 16.93 19.53 -28.31
CA ASP A 19 16.75 18.52 -27.28
C ASP A 19 15.27 18.20 -27.08
N CYS A 20 14.87 17.00 -27.45
CA CYS A 20 13.52 16.51 -27.23
C CYS A 20 13.54 15.34 -26.24
N MET A 21 12.68 15.42 -25.23
CA MET A 21 12.49 14.33 -24.29
C MET A 21 11.83 13.13 -24.98
N ARG A 22 12.52 11.99 -25.01
CA ARG A 22 11.99 10.73 -25.53
C ARG A 22 11.60 9.78 -24.43
N TRP A 23 10.40 9.24 -24.55
CA TRP A 23 9.90 8.24 -23.60
C TRP A 23 10.46 6.85 -23.93
N LYS A 24 11.37 6.33 -23.08
CA LYS A 24 12.07 5.05 -23.31
C LYS A 24 11.17 3.81 -23.33
N LEU A 25 9.93 3.90 -22.82
CA LEU A 25 9.01 2.77 -22.73
C LEU A 25 8.06 2.67 -23.92
N SER A 26 8.11 3.61 -24.85
CA SER A 26 7.34 3.63 -26.08
C SER A 26 8.26 3.41 -27.29
N LYS A 27 7.80 2.64 -28.28
CA LYS A 27 8.57 2.35 -29.50
C LYS A 27 8.81 3.60 -30.37
N ASN A 28 7.85 4.53 -30.38
CA ASN A 28 7.92 5.78 -31.14
C ASN A 28 8.58 6.93 -30.35
N GLY A 29 8.87 6.73 -29.07
CA GLY A 29 9.47 7.75 -28.20
C GLY A 29 8.47 8.72 -27.59
N ASP A 30 7.18 8.61 -27.91
CA ASP A 30 6.14 9.49 -27.37
C ASP A 30 5.72 9.05 -25.96
N PHE A 31 5.36 10.02 -25.12
CA PHE A 31 4.88 9.76 -23.77
C PHE A 31 3.51 9.08 -23.81
N ASP A 32 3.39 7.95 -23.15
CA ASP A 32 2.13 7.23 -22.96
C ASP A 32 1.85 7.04 -21.47
N ILE A 33 0.68 7.54 -21.05
CA ILE A 33 0.22 7.49 -19.66
C ILE A 33 0.15 6.05 -19.14
N ARG A 34 -0.29 5.10 -19.96
CA ARG A 34 -0.41 3.69 -19.58
C ARG A 34 0.95 3.09 -19.25
N SER A 35 1.95 3.32 -20.11
CA SER A 35 3.32 2.84 -19.90
C SER A 35 3.95 3.48 -18.66
N PHE A 36 3.68 4.77 -18.40
CA PHE A 36 4.11 5.47 -17.19
C PHE A 36 3.51 4.84 -15.92
N TYR A 37 2.19 4.65 -15.87
CA TYR A 37 1.55 4.00 -14.73
C TYR A 37 2.01 2.56 -14.52
N ASN A 38 2.21 1.80 -15.60
CA ASN A 38 2.76 0.44 -15.52
C ASN A 38 4.17 0.43 -14.94
N LYS A 39 4.99 1.42 -15.29
CA LYS A 39 6.34 1.57 -14.71
C LYS A 39 6.30 1.97 -13.25
N LEU A 40 5.42 2.90 -12.86
CA LEU A 40 5.23 3.29 -11.46
C LEU A 40 4.70 2.15 -10.59
N ARG A 41 3.83 1.30 -11.17
CA ARG A 41 3.28 0.13 -10.48
C ARG A 41 4.37 -0.87 -10.06
N GLY A 42 5.55 -0.78 -10.67
CA GLY A 42 6.66 -1.68 -10.42
C GLY A 42 6.41 -3.09 -10.99
N LEU A 43 7.44 -3.91 -10.97
CA LEU A 43 7.40 -5.29 -11.46
C LEU A 43 6.78 -6.28 -10.45
N LEU A 44 6.43 -5.81 -9.25
CA LEU A 44 5.79 -6.65 -8.24
C LEU A 44 4.28 -6.56 -8.43
N PRO A 45 3.60 -7.68 -8.72
CA PRO A 45 2.15 -7.72 -8.63
C PRO A 45 1.78 -7.46 -7.18
N ILE A 46 1.35 -6.25 -6.86
CA ILE A 46 0.72 -5.98 -5.57
C ILE A 46 -0.57 -6.81 -5.58
N ILE A 47 -0.54 -7.93 -4.89
CA ILE A 47 -1.73 -8.75 -4.67
C ILE A 47 -2.61 -7.95 -3.69
N PHE A 48 -3.45 -7.10 -4.26
CA PHE A 48 -4.35 -6.27 -3.48
C PHE A 48 -5.69 -6.98 -3.31
N PRO A 49 -6.27 -7.02 -2.10
CA PRO A 49 -7.49 -7.78 -1.81
C PRO A 49 -8.77 -7.08 -2.31
N TRP A 50 -8.82 -6.65 -3.58
CA TRP A 50 -9.96 -5.95 -4.19
C TRP A 50 -11.30 -6.62 -3.96
N LYS A 51 -11.33 -7.93 -4.15
CA LYS A 51 -12.56 -8.71 -4.03
C LYS A 51 -13.05 -8.76 -2.58
N GLY A 52 -12.14 -8.88 -1.63
CA GLY A 52 -12.44 -8.89 -0.19
C GLY A 52 -12.98 -7.56 0.33
N ILE A 53 -12.64 -6.45 -0.33
CA ILE A 53 -13.08 -5.10 0.05
C ILE A 53 -14.40 -4.72 -0.63
N TRP A 54 -14.49 -4.94 -1.96
CA TRP A 54 -15.57 -4.35 -2.76
C TRP A 54 -16.70 -5.32 -3.14
N LYS A 55 -16.49 -6.64 -3.01
CA LYS A 55 -17.55 -7.64 -3.25
C LYS A 55 -18.35 -8.00 -2.00
N VAL A 56 -17.90 -7.58 -0.84
CA VAL A 56 -18.59 -7.82 0.44
C VAL A 56 -19.77 -6.84 0.55
N LYS A 57 -20.90 -7.34 1.03
CA LYS A 57 -22.10 -6.52 1.33
C LYS A 57 -21.87 -5.69 2.61
N ALA A 58 -20.93 -4.74 2.56
CA ALA A 58 -20.64 -3.80 3.63
C ALA A 58 -21.03 -2.37 3.21
N PRO A 59 -21.35 -1.48 4.15
CA PRO A 59 -21.55 -0.07 3.85
C PRO A 59 -20.33 0.52 3.12
N GLN A 60 -20.55 1.32 2.09
CA GLN A 60 -19.48 1.87 1.25
C GLN A 60 -18.39 2.60 2.06
N ARG A 61 -18.77 3.33 3.11
CA ARG A 61 -17.82 3.99 4.03
C ARG A 61 -16.88 3.01 4.72
N VAL A 62 -17.35 1.80 5.06
CA VAL A 62 -16.52 0.74 5.66
C VAL A 62 -15.54 0.19 4.64
N SER A 63 -16.00 -0.11 3.42
CA SER A 63 -15.13 -0.56 2.33
C SER A 63 -14.05 0.46 2.01
N PHE A 64 -14.40 1.75 1.99
CA PHE A 64 -13.43 2.83 1.78
C PHE A 64 -12.42 2.93 2.92
N PHE A 65 -12.86 2.84 4.19
CA PHE A 65 -11.95 2.81 5.33
C PHE A 65 -10.98 1.63 5.27
N VAL A 66 -11.49 0.43 5.00
CA VAL A 66 -10.66 -0.77 4.85
C VAL A 66 -9.66 -0.61 3.70
N TRP A 67 -10.09 -0.03 2.58
CA TRP A 67 -9.22 0.27 1.44
C TRP A 67 -8.07 1.20 1.83
N THR A 68 -8.36 2.30 2.56
CA THR A 68 -7.33 3.23 3.03
C THR A 68 -6.40 2.59 4.06
N ALA A 69 -6.92 1.70 4.92
CA ALA A 69 -6.13 0.96 5.89
C ALA A 69 -5.14 -0.01 5.22
N VAL A 70 -5.56 -0.72 4.16
CA VAL A 70 -4.68 -1.61 3.38
C VAL A 70 -3.54 -0.84 2.72
N TRP A 71 -3.78 0.40 2.30
CA TRP A 71 -2.76 1.28 1.74
C TRP A 71 -1.92 2.02 2.80
N ASP A 72 -2.13 1.72 4.09
CA ASP A 72 -1.45 2.42 5.19
C ASP A 72 -1.66 3.95 5.13
N LYS A 73 -2.90 4.39 4.84
CA LYS A 73 -3.25 5.80 4.60
C LYS A 73 -4.28 6.36 5.59
N ILE A 74 -4.69 5.60 6.60
CA ILE A 74 -5.48 6.17 7.70
C ILE A 74 -4.61 7.07 8.58
N LEU A 75 -5.24 8.00 9.28
CA LEU A 75 -4.56 8.99 10.13
C LEU A 75 -4.11 8.35 11.45
N THR A 76 -2.98 7.66 11.42
CA THR A 76 -2.27 7.11 12.57
C THR A 76 -1.12 8.03 12.97
N GLY A 77 -0.59 7.88 14.19
CA GLY A 77 0.48 8.71 14.69
C GLY A 77 1.73 8.70 13.81
N ASP A 78 2.10 7.56 13.24
CA ASP A 78 3.21 7.44 12.29
C ASP A 78 2.94 8.18 10.96
N ASN A 79 1.72 8.07 10.42
CA ASN A 79 1.32 8.79 9.21
C ASN A 79 1.27 10.31 9.42
N LEU A 80 0.85 10.76 10.60
CA LEU A 80 0.87 12.19 10.95
C LEU A 80 2.29 12.72 11.06
N ARG A 81 3.18 11.99 11.75
CA ARG A 81 4.61 12.35 11.83
C ARG A 81 5.28 12.37 10.45
N GLY A 82 4.98 11.40 9.60
CA GLY A 82 5.45 11.37 8.22
C GLY A 82 5.02 12.59 7.39
N ARG A 83 3.97 13.29 7.81
CA ARG A 83 3.49 14.56 7.22
C ARG A 83 4.05 15.80 7.91
N GLY A 84 4.96 15.65 8.88
CA GLY A 84 5.59 16.76 9.61
C GLY A 84 4.80 17.29 10.80
N PHE A 85 3.76 16.57 11.26
CA PHE A 85 3.06 16.92 12.48
C PHE A 85 3.78 16.36 13.72
N ASP A 86 3.94 17.17 14.75
CA ASP A 86 4.39 16.69 16.06
C ASP A 86 3.30 15.85 16.69
N PHE A 87 3.52 14.56 16.78
CA PHE A 87 2.59 13.62 17.36
C PHE A 87 3.30 12.62 18.27
N VAL A 88 2.61 12.14 19.29
CA VAL A 88 3.15 11.18 20.26
C VAL A 88 3.61 9.89 19.57
N ASP A 89 4.69 9.31 20.08
CA ASP A 89 5.32 8.10 19.50
C ASP A 89 4.77 6.78 20.07
N TRP A 90 3.59 6.82 20.62
CA TRP A 90 2.92 5.64 21.16
C TRP A 90 1.45 5.59 20.77
N CYS A 91 0.91 4.38 20.69
CA CYS A 91 -0.50 4.14 20.46
C CYS A 91 -1.34 4.73 21.60
N ILE A 92 -2.27 5.60 21.28
CA ILE A 92 -3.15 6.27 22.25
C ILE A 92 -4.00 5.24 23.03
N ILE A 93 -4.33 4.10 22.42
CA ILE A 93 -5.19 3.07 23.01
C ILE A 93 -4.45 2.22 24.04
N CYS A 94 -3.26 1.73 23.75
CA CYS A 94 -2.51 0.82 24.64
C CYS A 94 -1.32 1.48 25.35
N ARG A 95 -0.82 2.60 24.87
CA ARG A 95 0.34 3.36 25.37
C ARG A 95 1.66 2.55 25.43
N CYS A 96 1.73 1.43 24.70
CA CYS A 96 2.87 0.52 24.77
C CYS A 96 3.80 0.62 23.58
N ASN A 97 3.27 0.72 22.36
CA ASN A 97 4.03 0.65 21.11
C ASN A 97 3.68 1.83 20.20
N GLY A 98 4.50 2.07 19.16
CA GLY A 98 4.22 3.04 18.12
C GLY A 98 2.84 2.79 17.47
N GLU A 99 2.14 3.85 17.12
CA GLU A 99 0.83 3.77 16.49
C GLU A 99 0.99 3.67 14.97
N THR A 100 0.98 2.44 14.46
CA THR A 100 0.87 2.12 13.04
C THR A 100 -0.52 1.58 12.73
N VAL A 101 -0.89 1.52 11.44
CA VAL A 101 -2.19 0.95 11.03
C VAL A 101 -2.32 -0.51 11.48
N ASP A 102 -1.29 -1.31 11.26
CA ASP A 102 -1.29 -2.74 11.64
C ASP A 102 -1.33 -2.91 13.16
N HIS A 103 -0.59 -2.07 13.91
CA HIS A 103 -0.69 -2.10 15.36
C HIS A 103 -2.10 -1.73 15.83
N LEU A 104 -2.63 -0.61 15.36
CA LEU A 104 -3.92 -0.08 15.80
C LEU A 104 -5.07 -1.06 15.53
N LEU A 105 -5.10 -1.67 14.35
CA LEU A 105 -6.21 -2.51 13.91
C LEU A 105 -6.06 -4.00 14.26
N LEU A 106 -4.84 -4.50 14.43
CA LEU A 106 -4.58 -5.93 14.65
C LEU A 106 -3.85 -6.22 15.97
N HIS A 107 -2.72 -5.55 16.20
CA HIS A 107 -1.75 -5.95 17.23
C HIS A 107 -1.84 -5.16 18.54
N CYS A 108 -2.59 -4.07 18.57
CA CYS A 108 -2.90 -3.40 19.83
C CYS A 108 -3.63 -4.36 20.79
N GLY A 109 -3.23 -4.42 22.06
CA GLY A 109 -3.81 -5.36 23.03
C GLY A 109 -5.34 -5.27 23.14
N LYS A 110 -5.93 -4.09 22.89
CA LYS A 110 -7.39 -3.91 22.86
C LYS A 110 -7.99 -4.49 21.57
N ALA A 111 -7.37 -4.22 20.41
CA ALA A 111 -7.80 -4.77 19.12
C ALA A 111 -7.69 -6.30 19.11
N TYR A 112 -6.57 -6.84 19.63
CA TYR A 112 -6.37 -8.29 19.73
C TYR A 112 -7.46 -8.99 20.56
N ARG A 113 -7.83 -8.39 21.71
CA ARG A 113 -8.94 -8.92 22.54
C ARG A 113 -10.26 -8.92 21.78
N LEU A 114 -10.55 -7.86 21.03
CA LEU A 114 -11.76 -7.77 20.21
C LEU A 114 -11.78 -8.86 19.12
N TRP A 115 -10.67 -9.02 18.40
CA TRP A 115 -10.54 -10.09 17.40
C TRP A 115 -10.71 -11.48 18.01
N SER A 116 -10.11 -11.72 19.18
CA SER A 116 -10.24 -12.99 19.89
C SER A 116 -11.69 -13.29 20.28
N LEU A 117 -12.47 -12.28 20.69
CA LEU A 117 -13.89 -12.43 20.96
C LEU A 117 -14.68 -12.77 19.70
N VAL A 118 -14.43 -12.05 18.60
CA VAL A 118 -15.09 -12.26 17.32
C VAL A 118 -14.81 -13.69 16.82
N PHE A 119 -13.54 -14.10 16.75
CA PHE A 119 -13.19 -15.45 16.28
C PHE A 119 -13.78 -16.54 17.16
N ARG A 120 -13.76 -16.36 18.47
CA ARG A 120 -14.38 -17.31 19.42
C ARG A 120 -15.86 -17.41 19.21
N SER A 121 -16.57 -16.30 18.97
CA SER A 121 -18.01 -16.28 18.72
C SER A 121 -18.42 -17.05 17.47
N PHE A 122 -17.54 -17.09 16.46
CA PHE A 122 -17.75 -17.83 15.23
C PHE A 122 -17.12 -19.23 15.24
N GLY A 123 -16.51 -19.66 16.35
CA GLY A 123 -15.80 -20.94 16.42
C GLY A 123 -14.57 -21.03 15.50
N ILE A 124 -13.99 -19.88 15.13
CA ILE A 124 -12.86 -19.81 14.20
C ILE A 124 -11.55 -19.79 14.98
N SER A 125 -10.67 -20.73 14.70
CA SER A 125 -9.28 -20.68 15.16
C SER A 125 -8.44 -19.97 14.10
N TRP A 126 -7.99 -18.75 14.39
CA TRP A 126 -7.23 -17.91 13.47
C TRP A 126 -6.05 -17.24 14.15
N VAL A 127 -4.91 -17.26 13.47
CA VAL A 127 -3.73 -16.50 13.88
C VAL A 127 -3.72 -15.19 13.09
N LEU A 128 -3.70 -14.06 13.79
CA LEU A 128 -3.66 -12.75 13.13
C LEU A 128 -2.36 -12.60 12.33
N PRO A 129 -2.46 -12.34 11.03
CA PRO A 129 -1.29 -12.08 10.18
C PRO A 129 -0.59 -10.77 10.56
N ARG A 130 0.55 -10.53 9.92
CA ARG A 130 1.39 -9.37 10.22
C ARG A 130 0.75 -8.04 9.82
N SER A 131 -0.01 -8.02 8.74
CA SER A 131 -0.59 -6.79 8.18
C SER A 131 -2.09 -6.90 7.93
N VAL A 132 -2.76 -5.74 7.83
CA VAL A 132 -4.17 -5.65 7.43
C VAL A 132 -4.38 -6.25 6.04
N ALA A 133 -3.45 -6.01 5.11
CA ALA A 133 -3.51 -6.58 3.76
C ALA A 133 -3.48 -8.11 3.78
N ASP A 134 -2.56 -8.71 4.54
CA ASP A 134 -2.44 -10.16 4.67
C ASP A 134 -3.67 -10.77 5.35
N THR A 135 -4.25 -10.07 6.32
CA THR A 135 -5.49 -10.50 7.00
C THR A 135 -6.64 -10.60 5.99
N LEU A 136 -6.82 -9.62 5.14
CA LEU A 136 -7.89 -9.61 4.14
C LEU A 136 -7.65 -10.64 3.03
N LEU A 137 -6.41 -10.83 2.60
CA LEU A 137 -6.04 -11.85 1.63
C LEU A 137 -6.27 -13.25 2.20
N GLY A 138 -5.88 -13.49 3.44
CA GLY A 138 -6.10 -14.74 4.14
C GLY A 138 -7.59 -15.07 4.26
N TRP A 139 -8.41 -14.11 4.68
CA TRP A 139 -9.86 -14.28 4.77
C TRP A 139 -10.54 -14.54 3.44
N TRP A 140 -10.14 -13.78 2.41
CA TRP A 140 -10.69 -14.01 1.07
C TRP A 140 -10.39 -15.41 0.56
N ASN A 141 -9.17 -15.89 0.75
CA ASN A 141 -8.77 -17.23 0.34
C ASN A 141 -9.47 -18.33 1.15
N TRP A 142 -9.67 -18.10 2.45
CA TRP A 142 -10.35 -19.03 3.34
C TRP A 142 -11.85 -19.08 3.05
N LEU A 143 -12.53 -17.93 2.97
CA LEU A 143 -13.96 -17.85 2.64
C LEU A 143 -14.25 -18.40 1.24
N GLY A 144 -13.39 -18.11 0.26
CA GLY A 144 -13.55 -18.64 -1.10
C GLY A 144 -13.52 -20.14 -1.16
N LYS A 145 -12.73 -20.81 -0.34
CA LYS A 145 -12.69 -22.28 -0.25
C LYS A 145 -13.91 -22.86 0.47
N HIS A 146 -14.43 -22.18 1.47
CA HIS A 146 -15.59 -22.68 2.24
C HIS A 146 -16.93 -22.42 1.54
N LEU A 147 -17.08 -21.31 0.81
CA LEU A 147 -18.30 -20.99 0.06
C LEU A 147 -18.44 -21.79 -1.24
N SER A 148 -17.37 -22.35 -1.78
CA SER A 148 -17.42 -23.24 -2.96
C SER A 148 -17.74 -24.68 -2.60
N SER A 149 -17.92 -24.99 -1.32
CA SER A 149 -18.25 -26.35 -0.80
C SER A 149 -19.72 -26.48 -0.37
N ILE A 150 -20.53 -25.45 -0.58
CA ILE A 150 -21.98 -25.41 -0.37
C ILE A 150 -22.68 -25.27 -1.71
#